data_9e74fef8fb2d67dd5b7c3264250e7665
#
_entry.id   9e74fef8fb2d67dd5b7c3264250e7665
#
_cell.length_a   1.000
_cell.length_b   1.000
_cell.length_c   1.000
_cell.angle_alpha   90.00
_cell.angle_beta   90.00
_cell.angle_gamma   90.00
#
_symmetry.space_group_name_H-M   'P 1'
#
loop_
_entity.id
_entity.type
_entity.pdbx_description
1 polymer ?
#
loop_
_entity_poly.entity_id
_entity_poly.type
_entity_poly.pdbx_seq_one_letter_code
_entity_poly.pdbx_strand_id
1 'polypeptide(L)'
;KYQTRLNMVQPQAYSSVEGIKLEKGSYISIIGKAEDSTYWDEIAKGAEDAVKALNEQLGYEGKDKIKVTYNGPSHEGDVDEQINILDEELDRYPAALAIAPIDRTACEVQFDLATENDIPIVEFDSGSDYQGIMAKVMTNNKEAGMTAADKMASLIDEQGEVLLFVQDNKSTSAQDRESGIKGQIQAHYPQIQISGTYYMDDLEELKKMTAEKLTEKNKANGSEEEVTADSVTEEQVMAQILEQHPNAKGCIATSGEVTEK
;
A
#
# COMPACT_ATOMS: atom_id res chain seq x y z
N LYS A 1 -24.00 -7.90 -12.23
CA LYS A 1 -23.52 -6.83 -13.14
C LYS A 1 -22.10 -6.36 -12.85
N TYR A 2 -21.66 -6.29 -11.59
CA TYR A 2 -20.31 -5.87 -11.21
C TYR A 2 -19.26 -6.96 -11.54
N GLN A 3 -19.55 -8.20 -11.20
CA GLN A 3 -18.70 -9.33 -11.53
C GLN A 3 -18.53 -9.56 -13.05
N THR A 4 -19.54 -9.22 -13.83
CA THR A 4 -19.48 -9.31 -15.30
C THR A 4 -18.53 -8.25 -15.90
N ARG A 5 -18.38 -7.08 -15.27
CA ARG A 5 -17.42 -6.05 -15.72
C ARG A 5 -15.97 -6.39 -15.34
N LEU A 6 -15.74 -6.94 -14.14
CA LEU A 6 -14.41 -7.45 -13.74
C LEU A 6 -13.93 -8.59 -14.65
N ASN A 7 -14.83 -9.46 -15.10
CA ASN A 7 -14.48 -10.52 -16.04
C ASN A 7 -14.32 -10.06 -17.50
N MET A 8 -14.71 -8.81 -17.83
CA MET A 8 -14.53 -8.25 -19.19
C MET A 8 -13.24 -7.46 -19.35
N VAL A 9 -12.62 -7.04 -18.25
CA VAL A 9 -11.26 -6.52 -18.25
C VAL A 9 -10.35 -7.73 -18.00
N GLN A 10 -10.15 -8.54 -19.05
CA GLN A 10 -8.93 -9.35 -19.06
C GLN A 10 -7.79 -8.33 -19.16
N PRO A 11 -6.87 -8.28 -18.17
CA PRO A 11 -5.64 -7.54 -18.38
C PRO A 11 -5.04 -8.11 -19.67
N GLN A 12 -4.81 -7.29 -20.65
CA GLN A 12 -3.89 -7.69 -21.73
C GLN A 12 -2.62 -8.06 -21.00
N ALA A 13 -2.35 -9.36 -20.96
CA ALA A 13 -1.18 -9.86 -20.30
C ALA A 13 0.04 -9.27 -21.01
N TYR A 14 0.63 -8.26 -20.42
CA TYR A 14 2.00 -7.85 -20.71
C TYR A 14 2.97 -8.91 -20.19
N SER A 15 2.58 -10.18 -20.32
CA SER A 15 3.34 -11.34 -19.86
C SER A 15 4.26 -11.91 -20.96
N SER A 16 4.40 -11.19 -22.07
CA SER A 16 5.35 -11.60 -23.10
C SER A 16 6.75 -11.26 -22.65
N VAL A 17 7.57 -12.28 -22.48
CA VAL A 17 9.01 -12.17 -22.29
C VAL A 17 9.77 -12.18 -23.64
N GLU A 18 9.04 -12.08 -24.77
CA GLU A 18 9.60 -12.11 -26.11
C GLU A 18 10.56 -10.94 -26.34
N GLY A 19 11.75 -11.25 -26.83
CA GLY A 19 12.78 -10.25 -27.11
C GLY A 19 13.62 -9.82 -25.92
N ILE A 20 13.30 -10.22 -24.70
CA ILE A 20 14.12 -9.95 -23.52
C ILE A 20 15.39 -10.81 -23.59
N LYS A 21 16.53 -10.16 -23.34
CA LYS A 21 17.85 -10.80 -23.28
C LYS A 21 18.49 -10.45 -21.93
N LEU A 22 18.79 -11.46 -21.18
CA LEU A 22 19.59 -11.35 -19.95
C LEU A 22 20.74 -12.34 -20.00
N GLU A 23 21.82 -12.00 -19.35
CA GLU A 23 22.98 -12.90 -19.24
C GLU A 23 22.64 -14.13 -18.39
N LYS A 24 23.34 -15.22 -18.67
CA LYS A 24 23.22 -16.47 -17.92
C LYS A 24 23.55 -16.26 -16.44
N GLY A 25 22.70 -16.81 -15.58
CA GLY A 25 22.87 -16.72 -14.14
C GLY A 25 22.55 -15.35 -13.57
N SER A 26 21.98 -14.42 -14.36
CA SER A 26 21.50 -13.12 -13.88
C SER A 26 20.52 -13.29 -12.74
N TYR A 27 20.44 -12.26 -11.91
CA TYR A 27 19.63 -12.22 -10.71
C TYR A 27 18.76 -10.97 -10.71
N ILE A 28 17.49 -11.13 -10.40
CA ILE A 28 16.51 -10.05 -10.28
C ILE A 28 16.02 -10.00 -8.84
N SER A 29 16.06 -8.83 -8.22
CA SER A 29 15.54 -8.61 -6.88
C SER A 29 14.18 -7.94 -6.92
N ILE A 30 13.24 -8.48 -6.13
CA ILE A 30 11.90 -7.93 -5.91
C ILE A 30 11.75 -7.61 -4.43
N ILE A 31 11.41 -6.37 -4.10
CA ILE A 31 11.23 -5.91 -2.72
C ILE A 31 9.81 -5.39 -2.54
N GLY A 32 9.03 -6.07 -1.71
CA GLY A 32 7.67 -5.67 -1.33
C GLY A 32 7.63 -4.81 -0.07
N LYS A 33 6.42 -4.61 0.46
CA LYS A 33 6.20 -3.86 1.71
C LYS A 33 6.07 -4.76 2.93
N ALA A 34 5.96 -6.08 2.73
CA ALA A 34 5.93 -7.08 3.80
C ALA A 34 6.45 -8.42 3.29
N GLU A 35 6.98 -9.23 4.21
CA GLU A 35 7.46 -10.59 3.91
C GLU A 35 6.31 -11.56 3.67
N ASP A 36 5.29 -11.51 4.51
CA ASP A 36 4.16 -12.44 4.56
C ASP A 36 2.83 -11.74 4.37
N SER A 37 2.16 -11.98 3.25
CA SER A 37 0.72 -11.78 3.09
C SER A 37 0.24 -12.45 1.82
N THR A 38 -1.04 -12.78 1.74
CA THR A 38 -1.64 -13.35 0.54
C THR A 38 -1.42 -12.47 -0.70
N TYR A 39 -1.43 -11.14 -0.51
CA TYR A 39 -1.19 -10.18 -1.60
C TYR A 39 0.25 -10.23 -2.11
N TRP A 40 1.22 -10.21 -1.19
CA TRP A 40 2.63 -10.24 -1.55
C TRP A 40 3.09 -11.59 -2.07
N ASP A 41 2.51 -12.69 -1.58
CA ASP A 41 2.74 -14.05 -2.09
C ASP A 41 2.32 -14.18 -3.57
N GLU A 42 1.19 -13.60 -3.96
CA GLU A 42 0.75 -13.63 -5.36
C GLU A 42 1.66 -12.79 -6.28
N ILE A 43 2.23 -11.70 -5.77
CA ILE A 43 3.22 -10.90 -6.49
C ILE A 43 4.52 -11.70 -6.67
N ALA A 44 5.03 -12.29 -5.59
CA ALA A 44 6.23 -13.14 -5.63
C ALA A 44 6.07 -14.28 -6.64
N LYS A 45 4.94 -14.96 -6.60
CA LYS A 45 4.60 -16.03 -7.55
C LYS A 45 4.52 -15.53 -9.00
N GLY A 46 3.93 -14.35 -9.23
CA GLY A 46 3.91 -13.74 -10.55
C GLY A 46 5.31 -13.47 -11.11
N ALA A 47 6.22 -13.01 -10.25
CA ALA A 47 7.64 -12.81 -10.61
C ALA A 47 8.35 -14.13 -10.93
N GLU A 48 8.12 -15.18 -10.13
CA GLU A 48 8.67 -16.53 -10.38
C GLU A 48 8.17 -17.10 -11.71
N ASP A 49 6.87 -16.98 -11.99
CA ASP A 49 6.28 -17.45 -13.24
C ASP A 49 6.85 -16.69 -14.46
N ALA A 50 7.08 -15.38 -14.35
CA ALA A 50 7.69 -14.58 -15.40
C ALA A 50 9.14 -15.00 -15.66
N VAL A 51 9.95 -15.20 -14.61
CA VAL A 51 11.33 -15.65 -14.73
C VAL A 51 11.42 -17.08 -15.25
N LYS A 52 10.48 -17.95 -14.87
CA LYS A 52 10.38 -19.30 -15.42
C LYS A 52 10.14 -19.27 -16.93
N ALA A 53 9.17 -18.47 -17.39
CA ALA A 53 8.88 -18.30 -18.82
C ALA A 53 10.09 -17.73 -19.57
N LEU A 54 10.82 -16.78 -18.97
CA LEU A 54 12.04 -16.20 -19.54
C LEU A 54 13.15 -17.23 -19.67
N ASN A 55 13.39 -18.06 -18.67
CA ASN A 55 14.37 -19.16 -18.73
C ASN A 55 14.03 -20.17 -19.83
N GLU A 56 12.75 -20.54 -19.97
CA GLU A 56 12.28 -21.42 -21.03
C GLU A 56 12.53 -20.81 -22.42
N GLN A 57 12.21 -19.53 -22.61
CA GLN A 57 12.44 -18.81 -23.87
C GLN A 57 13.93 -18.73 -24.22
N LEU A 58 14.80 -18.45 -23.24
CA LEU A 58 16.24 -18.31 -23.45
C LEU A 58 16.97 -19.66 -23.51
N GLY A 59 16.30 -20.76 -23.18
CA GLY A 59 16.89 -22.10 -23.10
C GLY A 59 17.93 -22.23 -21.98
N TYR A 60 17.73 -21.52 -20.87
CA TYR A 60 18.65 -21.54 -19.72
C TYR A 60 18.25 -22.63 -18.74
N GLU A 61 19.21 -23.49 -18.40
CA GLU A 61 19.03 -24.61 -17.47
C GLU A 61 20.10 -24.63 -16.37
N GLY A 62 19.80 -25.31 -15.28
CA GLY A 62 20.72 -25.55 -14.17
C GLY A 62 21.28 -24.23 -13.60
N LYS A 63 22.61 -24.11 -13.61
CA LYS A 63 23.32 -22.91 -13.09
C LYS A 63 23.20 -21.67 -13.96
N ASP A 64 22.81 -21.87 -15.24
CA ASP A 64 22.64 -20.77 -16.20
C ASP A 64 21.29 -20.05 -16.07
N LYS A 65 20.36 -20.59 -15.27
CA LYS A 65 19.06 -19.99 -15.05
C LYS A 65 19.16 -18.61 -14.43
N ILE A 66 18.33 -17.71 -14.94
CA ILE A 66 18.02 -16.44 -14.29
C ILE A 66 17.29 -16.74 -13.00
N LYS A 67 17.65 -16.05 -11.94
CA LYS A 67 17.05 -16.17 -10.60
C LYS A 67 16.24 -14.95 -10.27
N VAL A 68 15.22 -15.12 -9.44
CA VAL A 68 14.47 -14.03 -8.83
C VAL A 68 14.35 -14.30 -7.33
N THR A 69 14.42 -13.26 -6.52
CA THR A 69 14.11 -13.31 -5.10
C THR A 69 13.02 -12.31 -4.81
N TYR A 70 12.21 -12.65 -3.85
CA TYR A 70 11.28 -11.73 -3.21
C TYR A 70 11.68 -11.56 -1.75
N ASN A 71 11.75 -10.32 -1.29
CA ASN A 71 11.99 -9.95 0.09
C ASN A 71 11.05 -8.81 0.49
N GLY A 72 10.76 -8.71 1.77
CA GLY A 72 9.98 -7.62 2.33
C GLY A 72 10.24 -7.52 3.83
N PRO A 73 9.89 -6.40 4.47
CA PRO A 73 9.97 -6.28 5.91
C PRO A 73 9.11 -7.32 6.62
N SER A 74 9.57 -7.75 7.80
CA SER A 74 8.83 -8.67 8.67
C SER A 74 7.54 -8.06 9.23
N HIS A 75 7.48 -6.71 9.28
CA HIS A 75 6.29 -5.94 9.65
C HIS A 75 5.94 -4.96 8.54
N GLU A 76 4.70 -5.01 8.09
CA GLU A 76 4.22 -4.07 7.07
C GLU A 76 4.39 -2.62 7.54
N GLY A 77 4.93 -1.77 6.67
CA GLY A 77 5.17 -0.36 6.99
C GLY A 77 6.51 -0.05 7.67
N ASP A 78 7.37 -1.05 7.93
CA ASP A 78 8.71 -0.84 8.46
C ASP A 78 9.67 -0.32 7.37
N VAL A 79 9.81 1.01 7.34
CA VAL A 79 10.63 1.73 6.36
C VAL A 79 12.11 1.40 6.55
N ASP A 80 12.58 1.35 7.80
CA ASP A 80 13.99 1.12 8.12
C ASP A 80 14.41 -0.30 7.72
N GLU A 81 13.57 -1.29 7.97
CA GLU A 81 13.81 -2.66 7.54
C GLU A 81 13.81 -2.76 6.00
N GLN A 82 12.91 -2.06 5.32
CA GLN A 82 12.91 -2.06 3.84
C GLN A 82 14.20 -1.45 3.27
N ILE A 83 14.71 -0.36 3.86
CA ILE A 83 15.99 0.24 3.45
C ILE A 83 17.14 -0.74 3.65
N ASN A 84 17.19 -1.43 4.79
CA ASN A 84 18.24 -2.43 5.05
C ASN A 84 18.20 -3.58 4.04
N ILE A 85 17.00 -4.08 3.71
CA ILE A 85 16.81 -5.11 2.67
C ILE A 85 17.31 -4.60 1.33
N LEU A 86 16.99 -3.35 0.98
CA LEU A 86 17.40 -2.75 -0.27
C LEU A 86 18.93 -2.62 -0.35
N ASP A 87 19.60 -2.19 0.72
CA ASP A 87 21.07 -2.15 0.80
C ASP A 87 21.69 -3.54 0.59
N GLU A 88 21.18 -4.57 1.27
CA GLU A 88 21.65 -5.96 1.13
C GLU A 88 21.47 -6.50 -0.28
N GLU A 89 20.35 -6.15 -0.95
CA GLU A 89 20.08 -6.58 -2.30
C GLU A 89 20.98 -5.86 -3.33
N LEU A 90 21.24 -4.57 -3.14
CA LEU A 90 22.15 -3.81 -4.00
C LEU A 90 23.59 -4.32 -3.91
N ASP A 91 24.04 -4.74 -2.73
CA ASP A 91 25.38 -5.35 -2.54
C ASP A 91 25.57 -6.66 -3.34
N ARG A 92 24.50 -7.29 -3.77
CA ARG A 92 24.52 -8.49 -4.63
C ARG A 92 24.58 -8.17 -6.12
N TYR A 93 24.52 -6.90 -6.50
CA TYR A 93 24.51 -6.43 -7.89
C TYR A 93 23.45 -7.12 -8.76
N PRO A 94 22.15 -6.96 -8.48
CA PRO A 94 21.11 -7.54 -9.29
C PRO A 94 21.12 -6.95 -10.71
N ALA A 95 20.71 -7.73 -11.71
CA ALA A 95 20.56 -7.26 -13.08
C ALA A 95 19.38 -6.28 -13.24
N ALA A 96 18.43 -6.31 -12.30
CA ALA A 96 17.33 -5.37 -12.18
C ALA A 96 16.76 -5.43 -10.75
N LEU A 97 16.24 -4.29 -10.30
CA LEU A 97 15.54 -4.13 -9.05
C LEU A 97 14.08 -3.74 -9.31
N ALA A 98 13.14 -4.47 -8.72
CA ALA A 98 11.76 -4.02 -8.62
C ALA A 98 11.41 -3.80 -7.15
N ILE A 99 10.78 -2.67 -6.83
CA ILE A 99 10.46 -2.29 -5.45
C ILE A 99 9.09 -1.64 -5.35
N ALA A 100 8.38 -1.95 -4.25
CA ALA A 100 7.21 -1.21 -3.80
C ALA A 100 7.59 -0.33 -2.61
N PRO A 101 7.98 0.95 -2.80
CA PRO A 101 8.41 1.78 -1.69
C PRO A 101 7.30 1.96 -0.64
N ILE A 102 7.65 1.78 0.64
CA ILE A 102 6.76 2.07 1.76
C ILE A 102 6.59 3.58 1.93
N ASP A 103 7.70 4.31 1.84
CA ASP A 103 7.75 5.77 1.91
C ASP A 103 8.23 6.35 0.57
N ARG A 104 7.64 7.48 0.17
CA ARG A 104 7.88 8.09 -1.14
C ARG A 104 9.28 8.68 -1.31
N THR A 105 10.03 8.92 -0.25
CA THR A 105 11.35 9.58 -0.27
C THR A 105 12.46 8.78 0.40
N ALA A 106 12.13 7.85 1.28
CA ALA A 106 13.10 7.19 2.15
C ALA A 106 14.21 6.41 1.43
N CYS A 107 13.96 5.92 0.21
CA CYS A 107 14.90 5.11 -0.56
C CYS A 107 15.79 5.93 -1.54
N GLU A 108 15.76 7.27 -1.52
CA GLU A 108 16.49 8.10 -2.51
C GLU A 108 17.98 7.78 -2.60
N VAL A 109 18.63 7.60 -1.44
CA VAL A 109 20.09 7.32 -1.39
C VAL A 109 20.41 5.97 -2.04
N GLN A 110 19.60 4.95 -1.78
CA GLN A 110 19.77 3.61 -2.36
C GLN A 110 19.46 3.62 -3.86
N PHE A 111 18.51 4.43 -4.29
CA PHE A 111 18.20 4.58 -5.71
C PHE A 111 19.32 5.29 -6.48
N ASP A 112 19.97 6.29 -5.87
CA ASP A 112 21.19 6.89 -6.41
C ASP A 112 22.29 5.84 -6.57
N LEU A 113 22.53 5.02 -5.53
CA LEU A 113 23.52 3.94 -5.57
C LEU A 113 23.20 2.90 -6.65
N ALA A 114 21.93 2.51 -6.82
CA ALA A 114 21.51 1.62 -7.90
C ALA A 114 21.81 2.21 -9.28
N THR A 115 21.48 3.50 -9.46
CA THR A 115 21.71 4.22 -10.72
C THR A 115 23.21 4.36 -11.03
N GLU A 116 24.05 4.65 -10.04
CA GLU A 116 25.51 4.72 -10.18
C GLU A 116 26.14 3.37 -10.57
N ASN A 117 25.48 2.27 -10.24
CA ASN A 117 25.90 0.90 -10.59
C ASN A 117 25.17 0.35 -11.84
N ASP A 118 24.51 1.18 -12.62
CA ASP A 118 23.74 0.78 -13.81
C ASP A 118 22.64 -0.27 -13.52
N ILE A 119 22.10 -0.32 -12.30
CA ILE A 119 21.02 -1.22 -11.92
C ILE A 119 19.68 -0.54 -12.23
N PRO A 120 18.90 -1.02 -13.21
CA PRO A 120 17.60 -0.45 -13.55
C PRO A 120 16.59 -0.69 -12.42
N ILE A 121 15.81 0.36 -12.11
CA ILE A 121 14.78 0.33 -11.05
C ILE A 121 13.41 0.38 -11.68
N VAL A 122 12.54 -0.56 -11.28
CA VAL A 122 11.11 -0.57 -11.60
C VAL A 122 10.34 -0.43 -10.28
N GLU A 123 9.39 0.48 -10.23
CA GLU A 123 8.46 0.57 -9.11
C GLU A 123 7.16 -0.16 -9.43
N PHE A 124 6.59 -0.83 -8.43
CA PHE A 124 5.30 -1.47 -8.54
C PHE A 124 4.45 -1.22 -7.28
N ASP A 125 3.13 -1.40 -7.37
CA ASP A 125 2.16 -1.13 -6.30
C ASP A 125 2.14 0.32 -5.81
N SER A 126 3.24 0.84 -5.32
CA SER A 126 3.45 2.24 -4.94
C SER A 126 4.74 2.78 -5.55
N GLY A 127 4.90 4.08 -5.56
CA GLY A 127 6.04 4.74 -6.16
C GLY A 127 6.76 5.68 -5.21
N SER A 128 7.79 6.33 -5.76
CA SER A 128 8.56 7.38 -5.10
C SER A 128 8.59 8.66 -5.90
N ASP A 129 9.19 9.71 -5.32
CA ASP A 129 9.48 10.98 -5.99
C ASP A 129 10.77 10.92 -6.83
N TYR A 130 11.51 9.79 -6.77
CA TYR A 130 12.78 9.64 -7.47
C TYR A 130 12.62 9.66 -8.98
N GLN A 131 13.46 10.44 -9.68
CA GLN A 131 13.34 10.66 -11.12
C GLN A 131 14.05 9.60 -11.98
N GLY A 132 14.89 8.75 -11.39
CA GLY A 132 15.67 7.72 -12.08
C GLY A 132 14.92 6.40 -12.31
N ILE A 133 13.63 6.34 -12.02
CA ILE A 133 12.81 5.13 -12.17
C ILE A 133 12.55 4.82 -13.65
N MET A 134 12.89 3.60 -14.08
CA MET A 134 12.75 3.17 -15.47
C MET A 134 11.28 2.93 -15.87
N ALA A 135 10.50 2.34 -14.97
CA ALA A 135 9.07 2.08 -15.21
C ALA A 135 8.31 2.01 -13.88
N LYS A 136 7.01 2.30 -13.95
CA LYS A 136 6.07 2.18 -12.81
C LYS A 136 4.90 1.29 -13.23
N VAL A 137 4.62 0.25 -12.45
CA VAL A 137 3.54 -0.72 -12.66
C VAL A 137 2.64 -0.71 -11.42
N MET A 138 1.55 0.05 -11.48
CA MET A 138 0.69 0.24 -10.32
C MET A 138 -0.75 0.56 -10.73
N THR A 139 -1.67 0.42 -9.78
CA THR A 139 -3.04 0.91 -9.93
C THR A 139 -3.04 2.43 -10.15
N ASN A 140 -3.96 2.94 -10.96
CA ASN A 140 -4.27 4.37 -10.95
C ASN A 140 -4.98 4.72 -9.63
N ASN A 141 -4.18 4.94 -8.60
CA ASN A 141 -4.65 5.10 -7.22
C ASN A 141 -5.56 6.32 -7.05
N LYS A 142 -5.29 7.39 -7.78
CA LYS A 142 -6.15 8.57 -7.77
C LYS A 142 -7.55 8.28 -8.32
N GLU A 143 -7.63 7.58 -9.45
CA GLU A 143 -8.90 7.17 -10.05
C GLU A 143 -9.63 6.15 -9.18
N ALA A 144 -8.90 5.24 -8.51
CA ALA A 144 -9.48 4.33 -7.53
C ALA A 144 -10.13 5.09 -6.36
N GLY A 145 -9.46 6.13 -5.86
CA GLY A 145 -10.02 7.03 -4.85
C GLY A 145 -11.28 7.76 -5.32
N MET A 146 -11.25 8.30 -6.55
CA MET A 146 -12.44 8.94 -7.15
C MET A 146 -13.61 7.96 -7.26
N THR A 147 -13.35 6.73 -7.69
CA THR A 147 -14.37 5.67 -7.78
C THR A 147 -14.97 5.31 -6.42
N ALA A 148 -14.14 5.28 -5.36
CA ALA A 148 -14.62 5.04 -4.00
C ALA A 148 -15.53 6.18 -3.51
N ALA A 149 -15.18 7.42 -3.82
CA ALA A 149 -16.01 8.59 -3.51
C ALA A 149 -17.37 8.56 -4.22
N ASP A 150 -17.39 8.25 -5.53
CA ASP A 150 -18.63 8.11 -6.30
C ASP A 150 -19.52 7.00 -5.74
N LYS A 151 -18.91 5.89 -5.33
CA LYS A 151 -19.64 4.79 -4.71
C LYS A 151 -20.24 5.19 -3.38
N MET A 152 -19.48 5.87 -2.53
CA MET A 152 -19.98 6.37 -1.25
C MET A 152 -21.10 7.38 -1.46
N ALA A 153 -20.93 8.36 -2.34
CA ALA A 153 -21.95 9.35 -2.65
C ALA A 153 -23.28 8.68 -3.06
N SER A 154 -23.21 7.67 -3.93
CA SER A 154 -24.39 6.89 -4.34
C SER A 154 -25.06 6.15 -3.18
N LEU A 155 -24.32 5.74 -2.15
CA LEU A 155 -24.87 5.01 -1.00
C LEU A 155 -25.56 5.91 0.03
N ILE A 156 -25.18 7.19 0.10
CA ILE A 156 -25.69 8.16 1.07
C ILE A 156 -26.57 9.26 0.44
N ASP A 157 -27.04 9.02 -0.80
CA ASP A 157 -27.86 9.99 -1.54
C ASP A 157 -27.19 11.36 -1.71
N GLU A 158 -25.88 11.36 -1.98
CA GLU A 158 -25.01 12.51 -2.25
C GLU A 158 -24.98 13.59 -1.15
N GLN A 159 -25.33 13.23 0.10
CA GLN A 159 -25.39 14.19 1.21
C GLN A 159 -25.08 13.57 2.57
N GLY A 160 -24.39 14.33 3.41
CA GLY A 160 -24.11 13.95 4.80
C GLY A 160 -22.62 13.92 5.12
N GLU A 161 -22.31 13.41 6.30
CA GLU A 161 -20.94 13.30 6.79
C GLU A 161 -20.37 11.92 6.51
N VAL A 162 -19.09 11.86 6.13
CA VAL A 162 -18.35 10.62 5.95
C VAL A 162 -17.02 10.69 6.68
N LEU A 163 -16.53 9.54 7.13
CA LEU A 163 -15.20 9.37 7.68
C LEU A 163 -14.29 8.74 6.64
N LEU A 164 -13.03 9.13 6.68
CA LEU A 164 -12.00 8.59 5.81
C LEU A 164 -10.93 7.90 6.65
N PHE A 165 -10.73 6.60 6.41
CA PHE A 165 -9.67 5.80 7.01
C PHE A 165 -8.63 5.51 5.93
N VAL A 166 -7.44 6.06 6.13
CA VAL A 166 -6.32 5.97 5.19
C VAL A 166 -5.30 4.98 5.73
N GLN A 167 -4.79 4.11 4.88
CA GLN A 167 -3.85 3.08 5.27
C GLN A 167 -2.61 3.68 5.96
N ASP A 168 -2.01 4.68 5.34
CA ASP A 168 -0.83 5.36 5.84
C ASP A 168 -0.71 6.77 5.24
N ASN A 169 0.17 7.59 5.80
CA ASN A 169 0.45 8.94 5.30
C ASN A 169 1.78 9.06 4.53
N LYS A 170 2.46 7.95 4.24
CA LYS A 170 3.82 7.89 3.69
C LYS A 170 3.86 7.39 2.24
N SER A 171 3.03 6.39 1.90
CA SER A 171 3.04 5.79 0.56
C SER A 171 2.30 6.64 -0.47
N THR A 172 2.82 6.65 -1.69
CA THR A 172 2.16 7.35 -2.81
C THR A 172 0.79 6.74 -3.12
N SER A 173 0.63 5.43 -2.97
CA SER A 173 -0.64 4.75 -3.23
C SER A 173 -1.76 5.21 -2.29
N ALA A 174 -1.47 5.35 -0.98
CA ALA A 174 -2.42 5.83 0.00
C ALA A 174 -2.75 7.32 -0.21
N GLN A 175 -1.73 8.16 -0.42
CA GLN A 175 -1.88 9.60 -0.66
C GLN A 175 -2.68 9.89 -1.93
N ASP A 176 -2.45 9.14 -3.01
CA ASP A 176 -3.19 9.29 -4.26
C ASP A 176 -4.66 8.89 -4.11
N ARG A 177 -4.96 7.78 -3.41
CA ARG A 177 -6.34 7.37 -3.12
C ARG A 177 -7.06 8.43 -2.28
N GLU A 178 -6.42 8.91 -1.21
CA GLU A 178 -6.94 10.00 -0.38
C GLU A 178 -7.21 11.26 -1.19
N SER A 179 -6.24 11.71 -2.00
CA SER A 179 -6.37 12.86 -2.90
C SER A 179 -7.51 12.69 -3.89
N GLY A 180 -7.65 11.49 -4.46
CA GLY A 180 -8.74 11.15 -5.36
C GLY A 180 -10.11 11.26 -4.69
N ILE A 181 -10.26 10.69 -3.47
CA ILE A 181 -11.49 10.76 -2.68
C ILE A 181 -11.85 12.21 -2.37
N LYS A 182 -10.91 12.96 -1.77
CA LYS A 182 -11.14 14.36 -1.36
C LYS A 182 -11.46 15.26 -2.54
N GLY A 183 -10.69 15.12 -3.64
CA GLY A 183 -10.91 15.91 -4.85
C GLY A 183 -12.24 15.62 -5.51
N GLN A 184 -12.67 14.37 -5.59
CA GLN A 184 -13.94 13.96 -6.18
C GLN A 184 -15.13 14.49 -5.37
N ILE A 185 -15.07 14.32 -4.04
CA ILE A 185 -16.11 14.85 -3.14
C ILE A 185 -16.23 16.36 -3.28
N GLN A 186 -15.10 17.07 -3.21
CA GLN A 186 -15.10 18.54 -3.32
C GLN A 186 -15.65 19.04 -4.64
N ALA A 187 -15.34 18.36 -5.76
CA ALA A 187 -15.72 18.82 -7.10
C ALA A 187 -17.17 18.47 -7.46
N HIS A 188 -17.69 17.32 -7.00
CA HIS A 188 -18.94 16.77 -7.50
C HIS A 188 -20.04 16.59 -6.44
N TYR A 189 -19.68 16.53 -5.16
CA TYR A 189 -20.62 16.23 -4.07
C TYR A 189 -20.57 17.28 -2.96
N PRO A 190 -20.94 18.55 -3.24
CA PRO A 190 -20.77 19.66 -2.28
C PRO A 190 -21.61 19.52 -1.00
N GLN A 191 -22.54 18.57 -0.94
CA GLN A 191 -23.34 18.29 0.25
C GLN A 191 -22.76 17.12 1.08
N ILE A 192 -21.65 16.52 0.65
CA ILE A 192 -20.89 15.54 1.44
C ILE A 192 -19.74 16.26 2.13
N GLN A 193 -19.62 16.05 3.43
CA GLN A 193 -18.53 16.57 4.23
C GLN A 193 -17.68 15.40 4.76
N ILE A 194 -16.36 15.46 4.58
CA ILE A 194 -15.43 14.58 5.29
C ILE A 194 -15.24 15.17 6.69
N SER A 195 -15.87 14.57 7.70
CA SER A 195 -15.86 15.04 9.09
C SER A 195 -14.68 14.54 9.90
N GLY A 196 -13.96 13.53 9.40
CA GLY A 196 -12.72 13.02 10.00
C GLY A 196 -11.87 12.27 8.97
N THR A 197 -10.55 12.37 9.12
CA THR A 197 -9.57 11.57 8.38
C THR A 197 -8.60 10.96 9.38
N TYR A 198 -8.44 9.63 9.35
CA TYR A 198 -7.64 8.86 10.29
C TYR A 198 -6.64 8.02 9.52
N TYR A 199 -5.36 8.08 9.92
CA TYR A 199 -4.29 7.31 9.33
C TYR A 199 -3.99 6.10 10.21
N MET A 200 -4.02 4.91 9.61
CA MET A 200 -3.94 3.66 10.38
C MET A 200 -2.50 3.29 10.76
N ASP A 201 -1.50 3.91 10.15
CA ASP A 201 -0.11 3.84 10.61
C ASP A 201 0.14 4.67 11.90
N ASP A 202 -0.79 5.56 12.28
CA ASP A 202 -0.80 6.28 13.55
C ASP A 202 -1.62 5.57 14.65
N LEU A 203 -1.85 4.26 14.52
CA LEU A 203 -2.73 3.49 15.41
C LEU A 203 -2.34 3.62 16.90
N GLU A 204 -1.05 3.66 17.22
CA GLU A 204 -0.60 3.82 18.61
C GLU A 204 -0.99 5.20 19.18
N GLU A 205 -0.97 6.23 18.39
CA GLU A 205 -1.46 7.55 18.83
C GLU A 205 -2.98 7.56 18.99
N LEU A 206 -3.71 6.91 18.07
CA LEU A 206 -5.17 6.74 18.20
C LEU A 206 -5.54 5.93 19.44
N LYS A 207 -4.78 4.90 19.82
CA LYS A 207 -4.95 4.15 21.06
C LYS A 207 -4.72 5.02 22.29
N LYS A 208 -3.69 5.88 22.29
CA LYS A 208 -3.46 6.84 23.41
C LYS A 208 -4.62 7.80 23.58
N MET A 209 -5.07 8.43 22.49
CA MET A 209 -6.23 9.33 22.52
C MET A 209 -7.50 8.62 23.04
N THR A 210 -7.71 7.37 22.61
CA THR A 210 -8.83 6.54 23.08
C THR A 210 -8.72 6.21 24.56
N ALA A 211 -7.53 5.84 25.04
CA ALA A 211 -7.28 5.56 26.45
C ALA A 211 -7.57 6.77 27.34
N GLU A 212 -7.15 7.97 26.92
CA GLU A 212 -7.47 9.21 27.62
C GLU A 212 -8.98 9.44 27.74
N LYS A 213 -9.71 9.25 26.62
CA LYS A 213 -11.17 9.40 26.60
C LYS A 213 -11.90 8.37 27.44
N LEU A 214 -11.45 7.12 27.43
CA LEU A 214 -12.01 6.07 28.27
C LEU A 214 -11.75 6.35 29.76
N THR A 215 -10.56 6.83 30.11
CA THR A 215 -10.21 7.26 31.47
C THR A 215 -11.09 8.43 31.93
N GLU A 216 -11.30 9.45 31.08
CA GLU A 216 -12.24 10.56 31.37
C GLU A 216 -13.67 10.06 31.62
N LYS A 217 -14.17 9.11 30.80
CA LYS A 217 -15.49 8.48 30.99
C LYS A 217 -15.57 7.71 32.30
N ASN A 218 -14.53 6.96 32.65
CA ASN A 218 -14.47 6.23 33.94
C ASN A 218 -14.57 7.20 35.11
N LYS A 219 -13.80 8.29 35.10
CA LYS A 219 -13.84 9.33 36.13
C LYS A 219 -15.23 9.98 36.25
N ALA A 220 -15.87 10.29 35.10
CA ALA A 220 -17.21 10.84 35.08
C ALA A 220 -18.27 9.89 35.66
N ASN A 221 -18.02 8.58 35.56
CA ASN A 221 -18.89 7.53 36.14
C ASN A 221 -18.49 7.11 37.57
N GLY A 222 -17.54 7.83 38.21
CA GLY A 222 -17.10 7.58 39.58
C GLY A 222 -16.09 6.45 39.74
N SER A 223 -15.46 6.00 38.69
CA SER A 223 -14.34 5.05 38.71
C SER A 223 -13.01 5.78 38.62
N GLU A 224 -12.02 5.36 39.43
CA GLU A 224 -10.64 5.86 39.34
C GLU A 224 -9.75 5.00 38.43
N GLU A 225 -10.34 4.06 37.68
CA GLU A 225 -9.62 3.17 36.81
C GLU A 225 -9.06 3.94 35.60
N GLU A 226 -7.72 3.93 35.47
CA GLU A 226 -7.02 4.49 34.33
C GLU A 226 -6.88 3.42 33.23
N VAL A 227 -7.17 3.82 32.00
CA VAL A 227 -6.99 3.00 30.81
C VAL A 227 -5.65 3.37 30.16
N THR A 228 -4.84 2.38 29.84
CA THR A 228 -3.55 2.59 29.13
C THR A 228 -3.70 2.29 27.64
N ALA A 229 -2.87 2.88 26.81
CA ALA A 229 -2.88 2.64 25.36
C ALA A 229 -2.75 1.15 25.02
N ASP A 230 -1.86 0.43 25.71
CA ASP A 230 -1.63 -1.01 25.51
C ASP A 230 -2.86 -1.88 25.81
N SER A 231 -3.80 -1.39 26.64
CA SER A 231 -5.04 -2.09 26.96
C SER A 231 -6.18 -1.80 25.99
N VAL A 232 -5.99 -0.83 25.07
CA VAL A 232 -7.00 -0.43 24.10
C VAL A 232 -6.93 -1.31 22.86
N THR A 233 -8.07 -1.90 22.48
CA THR A 233 -8.19 -2.67 21.24
C THR A 233 -8.49 -1.75 20.04
N GLU A 234 -8.26 -2.26 18.81
CA GLU A 234 -8.61 -1.54 17.60
C GLU A 234 -10.12 -1.26 17.49
N GLU A 235 -10.94 -2.21 17.94
CA GLU A 235 -12.41 -2.02 17.98
C GLU A 235 -12.80 -0.88 18.93
N GLN A 236 -12.09 -0.70 20.03
CA GLN A 236 -12.33 0.40 20.96
C GLN A 236 -11.93 1.74 20.34
N VAL A 237 -10.85 1.79 19.56
CA VAL A 237 -10.46 2.98 18.78
C VAL A 237 -11.57 3.32 17.78
N MET A 238 -12.03 2.34 17.00
CA MET A 238 -13.10 2.56 16.01
C MET A 238 -14.40 3.01 16.66
N ALA A 239 -14.79 2.37 17.77
CA ALA A 239 -15.98 2.75 18.51
C ALA A 239 -15.89 4.19 19.04
N GLN A 240 -14.71 4.60 19.55
CA GLN A 240 -14.48 5.95 20.05
C GLN A 240 -14.52 6.99 18.92
N ILE A 241 -13.97 6.68 17.74
CA ILE A 241 -14.06 7.54 16.56
C ILE A 241 -15.52 7.71 16.13
N LEU A 242 -16.28 6.63 16.04
CA LEU A 242 -17.71 6.69 15.66
C LEU A 242 -18.56 7.48 16.66
N GLU A 243 -18.27 7.37 17.97
CA GLU A 243 -18.95 8.19 18.97
C GLU A 243 -18.68 9.70 18.82
N GLN A 244 -17.50 10.08 18.34
CA GLN A 244 -17.18 11.49 18.08
C GLN A 244 -17.87 12.04 16.82
N HIS A 245 -18.33 11.14 15.94
CA HIS A 245 -18.98 11.48 14.67
C HIS A 245 -20.37 10.85 14.53
N PRO A 246 -21.32 11.18 15.44
CA PRO A 246 -22.64 10.53 15.48
C PRO A 246 -23.50 10.78 14.24
N ASN A 247 -23.14 11.76 13.41
CA ASN A 247 -23.84 12.10 12.18
C ASN A 247 -23.21 11.46 10.93
N ALA A 248 -22.10 10.74 11.08
CA ALA A 248 -21.46 10.08 9.95
C ALA A 248 -22.38 9.02 9.35
N LYS A 249 -22.62 9.11 8.05
CA LYS A 249 -23.45 8.18 7.28
C LYS A 249 -22.68 7.03 6.66
N GLY A 250 -21.36 7.15 6.59
CA GLY A 250 -20.51 6.12 6.01
C GLY A 250 -19.02 6.35 6.27
N CYS A 251 -18.27 5.30 6.03
CA CYS A 251 -16.82 5.29 6.13
C CYS A 251 -16.22 4.86 4.79
N ILE A 252 -15.16 5.52 4.36
CA ILE A 252 -14.36 5.12 3.21
C ILE A 252 -13.00 4.66 3.71
N ALA A 253 -12.62 3.42 3.41
CA ALA A 253 -11.31 2.88 3.69
C ALA A 253 -10.48 2.79 2.40
N THR A 254 -9.17 3.08 2.47
CA THR A 254 -8.32 3.14 1.27
C THR A 254 -7.65 1.81 0.93
N SER A 255 -7.74 0.78 1.78
CA SER A 255 -7.20 -0.56 1.52
C SER A 255 -8.13 -1.65 2.05
N GLY A 256 -7.90 -2.90 1.62
CA GLY A 256 -8.62 -4.07 2.12
C GLY A 256 -8.37 -4.28 3.61
N GLU A 257 -7.12 -4.18 4.05
CA GLU A 257 -6.73 -4.32 5.45
C GLU A 257 -7.44 -3.31 6.36
N VAL A 258 -7.48 -2.03 5.96
CA VAL A 258 -8.21 -0.99 6.71
C VAL A 258 -9.72 -1.21 6.70
N THR A 259 -10.24 -1.90 5.69
CA THR A 259 -11.68 -2.21 5.59
C THR A 259 -12.10 -3.32 6.56
N GLU A 260 -11.18 -4.19 6.93
CA GLU A 260 -11.43 -5.33 7.82
C GLU A 260 -11.38 -4.95 9.31
N LYS A 261 -10.80 -3.82 9.65
CA LYS A 261 -10.75 -3.23 11.00
C LYS A 261 -12.05 -2.48 11.31
#